data_33429ce54f349fb991b43956295197cf
#
_entry.id   33429ce54f349fb991b43956295197cf
#
_cell.length_a   1.000
_cell.length_b   1.000
_cell.length_c   1.000
_cell.angle_alpha   90.00
_cell.angle_beta   90.00
_cell.angle_gamma   90.00
#
_symmetry.space_group_name_H-M   'P 1'
#
loop_
_entity.id
_entity.type
_entity.pdbx_description
1 polymer ?
#
loop_
_entity_poly.entity_id
_entity_poly.type
_entity_poly.pdbx_seq_one_letter_code
_entity_poly.pdbx_strand_id
1 'polypeptide(L)'
;MAAGKFKYYWDTAPLIAWLTDERREDPSEMSGLAEVLEMVDRGQAVLMTSVLWRAEILDLDLTPSQKKKLDAAFDGLSVLELQVDSRIMDLAGEIRAFQRKSKKKDAIKFVSVPDAIHLASAIHYEATEFHTFDGKRKGSNSGGLLTLNGNVAGYRLKVCSPRARQLRIEEGMEDEPDFPSGQ
;
A
#
# COMPACT_ATOMS: atom_id res chain seq x y z
N MET A 1 20.32 16.37 11.28
CA MET A 1 18.86 16.38 11.01
C MET A 1 18.34 14.99 11.35
N ALA A 2 17.28 14.85 12.15
CA ALA A 2 16.69 13.54 12.41
C ALA A 2 16.12 13.01 11.09
N ALA A 3 16.54 11.82 10.68
CA ALA A 3 15.94 11.16 9.52
C ALA A 3 14.43 11.04 9.76
N GLY A 4 13.62 11.46 8.79
CA GLY A 4 12.18 11.33 8.88
C GLY A 4 11.78 9.86 9.03
N LYS A 5 10.70 9.59 9.77
CA LYS A 5 10.18 8.23 9.89
C LYS A 5 9.68 7.74 8.53
N PHE A 6 9.90 6.47 8.22
CA PHE A 6 9.28 5.83 7.06
C PHE A 6 7.76 5.84 7.21
N LYS A 7 7.05 6.13 6.12
CA LYS A 7 5.59 6.13 6.07
C LYS A 7 5.14 5.00 5.13
N TYR A 8 4.73 3.89 5.69
CA TYR A 8 4.17 2.78 4.91
C TYR A 8 2.67 2.92 4.81
N TYR A 9 2.14 2.71 3.62
CA TYR A 9 0.70 2.61 3.40
C TYR A 9 0.36 1.19 2.97
N TRP A 10 -0.52 0.55 3.70
CA TRP A 10 -1.07 -0.74 3.30
C TRP A 10 -2.41 -0.56 2.60
N ASP A 11 -2.51 -1.11 1.39
CA ASP A 11 -3.75 -1.49 0.74
C ASP A 11 -4.47 -2.55 1.61
N THR A 12 -5.74 -2.79 1.36
CA THR A 12 -6.52 -3.74 2.14
C THR A 12 -5.99 -5.18 2.02
N ALA A 13 -5.43 -5.57 0.87
CA ALA A 13 -4.91 -6.92 0.68
C ALA A 13 -3.74 -7.29 1.62
N PRO A 14 -2.68 -6.47 1.82
CA PRO A 14 -1.68 -6.67 2.86
C PRO A 14 -2.26 -6.73 4.28
N LEU A 15 -3.24 -5.89 4.59
CA LEU A 15 -3.89 -5.87 5.90
C LEU A 15 -4.65 -7.18 6.17
N ILE A 16 -5.41 -7.68 5.18
CA ILE A 16 -6.11 -8.97 5.25
C ILE A 16 -5.11 -10.12 5.42
N ALA A 17 -4.06 -10.16 4.59
CA ALA A 17 -3.05 -11.22 4.65
C ALA A 17 -2.39 -11.30 6.04
N TRP A 18 -2.02 -10.15 6.61
CA TRP A 18 -1.50 -10.09 7.98
C TRP A 18 -2.52 -10.52 9.01
N LEU A 19 -3.79 -10.09 8.86
CA LEU A 19 -4.85 -10.39 9.81
C LEU A 19 -5.19 -11.88 9.86
N THR A 20 -5.18 -12.53 8.69
CA THR A 20 -5.56 -13.94 8.52
C THR A 20 -4.38 -14.91 8.56
N ASP A 21 -3.15 -14.39 8.73
CA ASP A 21 -1.92 -15.16 8.60
C ASP A 21 -1.87 -15.94 7.27
N GLU A 22 -2.21 -15.24 6.17
CA GLU A 22 -2.37 -15.83 4.84
C GLU A 22 -1.08 -16.51 4.37
N ARG A 23 -1.21 -17.72 3.81
CA ARG A 23 -0.08 -18.39 3.19
C ARG A 23 0.13 -17.89 1.77
N ARG A 24 1.21 -17.15 1.55
CA ARG A 24 1.57 -16.58 0.23
C ARG A 24 2.49 -17.50 -0.55
N GLU A 25 2.46 -17.40 -1.90
CA GLU A 25 3.39 -18.13 -2.77
C GLU A 25 4.84 -17.69 -2.52
N ASP A 26 5.06 -16.39 -2.29
CA ASP A 26 6.34 -15.83 -1.88
C ASP A 26 6.33 -15.58 -0.36
N PRO A 27 7.02 -16.42 0.44
CA PRO A 27 7.07 -16.25 1.89
C PRO A 27 7.72 -14.94 2.33
N SER A 28 8.54 -14.31 1.47
CA SER A 28 9.20 -13.03 1.77
C SER A 28 8.19 -11.88 1.92
N GLU A 29 7.00 -12.00 1.30
CA GLU A 29 5.93 -11.03 1.43
C GLU A 29 5.40 -10.95 2.87
N MET A 30 5.19 -12.09 3.52
CA MET A 30 4.77 -12.12 4.94
C MET A 30 5.88 -11.66 5.87
N SER A 31 7.13 -12.00 5.57
CA SER A 31 8.29 -11.49 6.32
C SER A 31 8.41 -9.97 6.19
N GLY A 32 8.11 -9.41 5.02
CA GLY A 32 8.08 -7.97 4.80
C GLY A 32 6.98 -7.27 5.59
N LEU A 33 5.80 -7.87 5.73
CA LEU A 33 4.75 -7.34 6.61
C LEU A 33 5.20 -7.32 8.08
N ALA A 34 5.82 -8.41 8.54
CA ALA A 34 6.33 -8.50 9.91
C ALA A 34 7.43 -7.44 10.18
N GLU A 35 8.34 -7.22 9.23
CA GLU A 35 9.40 -6.21 9.33
C GLU A 35 8.81 -4.79 9.45
N VAL A 36 7.77 -4.45 8.67
CA VAL A 36 7.10 -3.15 8.78
C VAL A 36 6.53 -2.95 10.18
N LEU A 37 5.86 -3.96 10.74
CA LEU A 37 5.30 -3.87 12.09
C LEU A 37 6.39 -3.73 13.16
N GLU A 38 7.50 -4.45 13.04
CA GLU A 38 8.65 -4.26 13.93
C GLU A 38 9.22 -2.83 13.86
N MET A 39 9.29 -2.25 12.66
CA MET A 39 9.74 -0.86 12.51
C MET A 39 8.78 0.12 13.16
N VAL A 40 7.46 -0.14 13.09
CA VAL A 40 6.44 0.66 13.78
C VAL A 40 6.60 0.55 15.29
N ASP A 41 6.73 -0.66 15.83
CA ASP A 41 6.91 -0.90 17.26
C ASP A 41 8.18 -0.24 17.82
N ARG A 42 9.24 -0.19 17.01
CA ARG A 42 10.50 0.53 17.33
C ARG A 42 10.40 2.06 17.12
N GLY A 43 9.27 2.58 16.68
CA GLY A 43 9.07 4.00 16.39
C GLY A 43 9.85 4.55 15.19
N GLN A 44 10.37 3.67 14.33
CA GLN A 44 11.13 4.00 13.12
C GLN A 44 10.23 4.25 11.91
N ALA A 45 9.01 3.73 11.93
CA ALA A 45 8.03 3.87 10.86
C ALA A 45 6.66 4.27 11.40
N VAL A 46 5.79 4.69 10.47
CA VAL A 46 4.35 4.83 10.65
C VAL A 46 3.68 3.95 9.60
N LEU A 47 2.75 3.10 10.02
CA LEU A 47 1.90 2.32 9.14
C LEU A 47 0.54 3.00 9.03
N MET A 48 0.07 3.17 7.80
CA MET A 48 -1.17 3.87 7.49
C MET A 48 -2.06 3.03 6.60
N THR A 49 -3.37 3.19 6.74
CA THR A 49 -4.37 2.75 5.76
C THR A 49 -5.57 3.70 5.80
N SER A 50 -6.38 3.77 4.74
CA SER A 50 -7.58 4.61 4.78
C SER A 50 -8.75 3.90 5.46
N VAL A 51 -9.69 4.66 6.00
CA VAL A 51 -10.94 4.16 6.60
C VAL A 51 -11.73 3.24 5.66
N LEU A 52 -11.40 3.22 4.37
CA LEU A 52 -12.04 2.37 3.36
C LEU A 52 -11.89 0.87 3.68
N TRP A 53 -10.80 0.47 4.37
CA TRP A 53 -10.60 -0.92 4.80
C TRP A 53 -11.80 -1.49 5.54
N ARG A 54 -12.57 -0.63 6.26
CA ARG A 54 -13.75 -1.06 7.02
C ARG A 54 -14.81 -1.65 6.08
N ALA A 55 -15.05 -1.01 4.94
CA ALA A 55 -16.03 -1.48 3.97
C ALA A 55 -15.58 -2.77 3.26
N GLU A 56 -14.26 -3.00 3.17
CA GLU A 56 -13.70 -4.16 2.48
C GLU A 56 -13.46 -5.36 3.39
N ILE A 57 -13.21 -5.13 4.70
CA ILE A 57 -12.96 -6.21 5.68
C ILE A 57 -14.22 -6.61 6.45
N LEU A 58 -15.17 -5.70 6.68
CA LEU A 58 -16.41 -6.03 7.41
C LEU A 58 -17.26 -7.08 6.69
N ASP A 59 -17.05 -7.30 5.40
CA ASP A 59 -17.67 -8.35 4.60
C ASP A 59 -17.02 -9.74 4.82
N LEU A 60 -15.88 -9.80 5.51
CA LEU A 60 -15.18 -11.04 5.81
C LEU A 60 -15.71 -11.66 7.10
N ASP A 61 -15.88 -12.99 7.07
CA ASP A 61 -16.25 -13.75 8.27
C ASP A 61 -15.03 -13.96 9.18
N LEU A 62 -14.64 -12.89 9.89
CA LEU A 62 -13.50 -12.90 10.79
C LEU A 62 -13.79 -13.69 12.07
N THR A 63 -12.86 -14.54 12.44
CA THR A 63 -12.88 -15.22 13.74
C THR A 63 -12.75 -14.22 14.90
N PRO A 64 -13.19 -14.57 16.12
CA PRO A 64 -13.00 -13.70 17.29
C PRO A 64 -11.54 -13.30 17.56
N SER A 65 -10.59 -14.19 17.28
CA SER A 65 -9.16 -13.91 17.42
C SER A 65 -8.69 -12.85 16.41
N GLN A 66 -9.15 -12.95 15.16
CA GLN A 66 -8.81 -11.97 14.13
C GLN A 66 -9.43 -10.61 14.41
N LYS A 67 -10.67 -10.56 14.90
CA LYS A 67 -11.31 -9.32 15.35
C LYS A 67 -10.48 -8.66 16.45
N LYS A 68 -10.09 -9.43 17.47
CA LYS A 68 -9.25 -8.91 18.56
C LYS A 68 -7.89 -8.41 18.07
N LYS A 69 -7.25 -9.11 17.10
CA LYS A 69 -5.98 -8.69 16.47
C LYS A 69 -6.16 -7.38 15.73
N LEU A 70 -7.27 -7.23 15.00
CA LEU A 70 -7.62 -6.01 14.26
C LEU A 70 -7.84 -4.83 15.21
N ASP A 71 -8.69 -4.99 16.24
CA ASP A 71 -8.97 -3.95 17.23
C ASP A 71 -7.68 -3.50 17.92
N ALA A 72 -6.84 -4.44 18.34
CA ALA A 72 -5.55 -4.13 19.00
C ALA A 72 -4.61 -3.31 18.08
N ALA A 73 -4.61 -3.56 16.77
CA ALA A 73 -3.76 -2.84 15.82
C ALA A 73 -4.16 -1.36 15.68
N PHE A 74 -5.46 -1.08 15.66
CA PHE A 74 -5.97 0.28 15.53
C PHE A 74 -6.04 1.03 16.86
N ASP A 75 -6.46 0.37 17.95
CA ASP A 75 -6.52 0.96 19.29
C ASP A 75 -5.12 1.23 19.86
N GLY A 76 -4.15 0.34 19.56
CA GLY A 76 -2.75 0.47 19.95
C GLY A 76 -1.94 1.48 19.13
N LEU A 77 -2.55 2.12 18.12
CA LEU A 77 -1.89 3.04 17.18
C LEU A 77 -0.76 2.42 16.35
N SER A 78 -0.70 1.09 16.26
CA SER A 78 0.24 0.42 15.35
C SER A 78 -0.13 0.66 13.89
N VAL A 79 -1.43 0.88 13.61
CA VAL A 79 -1.95 1.26 12.30
C VAL A 79 -2.73 2.56 12.41
N LEU A 80 -2.29 3.59 11.71
CA LEU A 80 -2.97 4.88 11.64
C LEU A 80 -4.10 4.83 10.61
N GLU A 81 -5.35 4.94 11.06
CA GLU A 81 -6.51 5.04 10.19
C GLU A 81 -6.66 6.46 9.63
N LEU A 82 -6.59 6.59 8.33
CA LEU A 82 -6.69 7.87 7.62
C LEU A 82 -8.13 8.12 7.16
N GLN A 83 -8.61 9.32 7.41
CA GLN A 83 -9.93 9.75 6.92
C GLN A 83 -9.85 10.08 5.42
N VAL A 84 -10.94 9.79 4.71
CA VAL A 84 -11.10 10.12 3.28
C VAL A 84 -11.98 11.36 3.17
N ASP A 85 -11.37 12.48 2.85
CA ASP A 85 -12.05 13.76 2.61
C ASP A 85 -12.28 14.03 1.11
N SER A 86 -12.88 15.20 0.80
CA SER A 86 -13.14 15.61 -0.58
C SER A 86 -11.87 15.73 -1.42
N ARG A 87 -10.74 16.15 -0.83
CA ARG A 87 -9.46 16.31 -1.56
C ARG A 87 -8.93 14.96 -2.02
N ILE A 88 -9.03 13.96 -1.15
CA ILE A 88 -8.64 12.58 -1.51
C ILE A 88 -9.57 12.04 -2.60
N MET A 89 -10.87 12.33 -2.51
CA MET A 89 -11.83 11.90 -3.53
C MET A 89 -11.59 12.58 -4.89
N ASP A 90 -11.25 13.87 -4.89
CA ASP A 90 -10.89 14.60 -6.12
C ASP A 90 -9.63 14.02 -6.73
N LEU A 91 -8.57 13.79 -5.93
CA LEU A 91 -7.33 13.17 -6.38
C LEU A 91 -7.55 11.75 -6.92
N ALA A 92 -8.40 10.96 -6.27
CA ALA A 92 -8.78 9.64 -6.79
C ALA A 92 -9.49 9.73 -8.16
N GLY A 93 -10.33 10.74 -8.32
CA GLY A 93 -10.96 11.07 -9.60
C GLY A 93 -9.94 11.42 -10.68
N GLU A 94 -8.94 12.25 -10.36
CA GLU A 94 -7.84 12.63 -11.27
C GLU A 94 -6.99 11.43 -11.67
N ILE A 95 -6.60 10.57 -10.74
CA ILE A 95 -5.86 9.32 -11.01
C ILE A 95 -6.62 8.47 -12.02
N ARG A 96 -7.92 8.27 -11.82
CA ARG A 96 -8.75 7.49 -12.74
C ARG A 96 -8.93 8.16 -14.10
N ALA A 97 -9.07 9.49 -14.13
CA ALA A 97 -9.17 10.24 -15.38
C ALA A 97 -7.87 10.16 -16.19
N PHE A 98 -6.71 10.26 -15.54
CA PHE A 98 -5.41 10.08 -16.16
C PHE A 98 -5.28 8.68 -16.79
N GLN A 99 -5.64 7.64 -16.07
CA GLN A 99 -5.61 6.27 -16.53
C GLN A 99 -6.51 6.06 -17.78
N ARG A 100 -7.69 6.69 -17.83
CA ARG A 100 -8.57 6.64 -19.00
C ARG A 100 -7.96 7.29 -20.23
N LYS A 101 -7.27 8.42 -20.06
CA LYS A 101 -6.62 9.17 -21.13
C LYS A 101 -5.37 8.45 -21.65
N SER A 102 -4.63 7.80 -20.77
CA SER A 102 -3.39 7.08 -21.06
C SER A 102 -3.60 5.74 -21.77
N LYS A 103 -4.83 5.35 -22.08
CA LYS A 103 -5.16 4.13 -22.84
C LYS A 103 -4.50 4.11 -24.21
N LYS A 104 -3.19 3.83 -24.27
CA LYS A 104 -2.61 3.07 -25.36
C LYS A 104 -3.21 1.66 -25.26
N LYS A 105 -3.55 1.08 -26.39
CA LYS A 105 -4.33 -0.15 -26.61
C LYS A 105 -3.88 -1.42 -25.86
N ASP A 106 -2.89 -1.36 -24.99
CA ASP A 106 -2.26 -2.50 -24.35
C ASP A 106 -2.38 -2.44 -22.83
N ALA A 107 -3.36 -3.21 -22.30
CA ALA A 107 -3.26 -4.00 -21.09
C ALA A 107 -2.98 -3.34 -19.73
N ILE A 108 -3.29 -2.06 -19.49
CA ILE A 108 -3.30 -1.54 -18.12
C ILE A 108 -4.69 -1.78 -17.51
N LYS A 109 -4.75 -2.56 -16.43
CA LYS A 109 -5.97 -2.71 -15.64
C LYS A 109 -6.45 -1.31 -15.23
N PHE A 110 -7.71 -1.02 -15.51
CA PHE A 110 -8.32 0.22 -15.07
C PHE A 110 -8.38 0.21 -13.53
N VAL A 111 -7.79 1.24 -12.91
CA VAL A 111 -7.79 1.40 -11.46
C VAL A 111 -9.25 1.51 -10.96
N SER A 112 -9.66 0.64 -10.06
CA SER A 112 -10.99 0.66 -9.46
C SER A 112 -11.20 1.93 -8.61
N VAL A 113 -12.43 2.19 -8.15
CA VAL A 113 -12.67 3.33 -7.26
C VAL A 113 -11.96 3.12 -5.91
N PRO A 114 -12.09 1.95 -5.25
CA PRO A 114 -11.34 1.69 -4.02
C PRO A 114 -9.83 1.85 -4.18
N ASP A 115 -9.24 1.21 -5.20
CA ASP A 115 -7.79 1.31 -5.45
C ASP A 115 -7.35 2.77 -5.63
N ALA A 116 -8.13 3.57 -6.37
CA ALA A 116 -7.82 4.98 -6.59
C ALA A 116 -7.89 5.79 -5.28
N ILE A 117 -8.82 5.50 -4.38
CA ILE A 117 -8.92 6.13 -3.07
C ILE A 117 -7.72 5.75 -2.21
N HIS A 118 -7.31 4.48 -2.19
CA HIS A 118 -6.11 4.05 -1.48
C HIS A 118 -4.85 4.74 -2.01
N LEU A 119 -4.65 4.78 -3.34
CA LEU A 119 -3.52 5.48 -3.95
C LEU A 119 -3.54 6.98 -3.66
N ALA A 120 -4.70 7.63 -3.75
CA ALA A 120 -4.86 9.05 -3.45
C ALA A 120 -4.57 9.35 -1.97
N SER A 121 -5.03 8.48 -1.06
CA SER A 121 -4.73 8.60 0.37
C SER A 121 -3.23 8.49 0.62
N ALA A 122 -2.56 7.50 0.02
CA ALA A 122 -1.12 7.34 0.15
C ALA A 122 -0.34 8.55 -0.34
N ILE A 123 -0.73 9.13 -1.48
CA ILE A 123 -0.13 10.33 -2.04
C ILE A 123 -0.38 11.54 -1.13
N HIS A 124 -1.64 11.75 -0.71
CA HIS A 124 -2.04 12.89 0.11
C HIS A 124 -1.32 12.94 1.46
N TYR A 125 -1.11 11.78 2.09
CA TYR A 125 -0.39 11.66 3.36
C TYR A 125 1.12 11.41 3.20
N GLU A 126 1.63 11.53 1.97
CA GLU A 126 3.05 11.42 1.65
C GLU A 126 3.66 10.09 2.09
N ALA A 127 3.00 8.99 1.74
CA ALA A 127 3.55 7.66 1.98
C ALA A 127 4.87 7.48 1.24
N THR A 128 5.87 6.93 1.92
CA THR A 128 7.15 6.54 1.31
C THR A 128 6.94 5.34 0.40
N GLU A 129 6.15 4.37 0.85
CA GLU A 129 5.81 3.17 0.09
C GLU A 129 4.34 2.83 0.23
N PHE A 130 3.75 2.44 -0.88
CA PHE A 130 2.41 1.85 -0.97
C PHE A 130 2.55 0.35 -1.19
N HIS A 131 2.12 -0.43 -0.22
CA HIS A 131 2.19 -1.88 -0.27
C HIS A 131 0.88 -2.49 -0.77
N THR A 132 0.98 -3.35 -1.76
CA THR A 132 -0.14 -4.11 -2.33
C THR A 132 0.33 -5.45 -2.86
N PHE A 133 -0.59 -6.40 -2.97
CA PHE A 133 -0.37 -7.68 -3.64
C PHE A 133 -1.00 -7.72 -5.04
N ASP A 134 -1.61 -6.61 -5.50
CA ASP A 134 -2.24 -6.56 -6.82
C ASP A 134 -1.19 -6.44 -7.92
N GLY A 135 -0.64 -7.59 -8.31
CA GLY A 135 0.33 -7.76 -9.36
C GLY A 135 -0.25 -8.31 -10.66
N LYS A 136 0.63 -8.56 -11.63
CA LYS A 136 0.26 -9.21 -12.89
C LYS A 136 -0.14 -10.66 -12.62
N ARG A 137 -1.42 -10.98 -12.77
CA ARG A 137 -1.89 -12.37 -12.66
C ARG A 137 -1.39 -13.19 -13.86
N LYS A 138 -0.94 -14.43 -13.58
CA LYS A 138 -0.52 -15.39 -14.60
C LYS A 138 -1.67 -15.60 -15.61
N GLY A 139 -1.43 -15.35 -16.90
CA GLY A 139 -2.45 -15.46 -17.95
C GLY A 139 -3.35 -14.23 -18.14
N SER A 140 -3.16 -13.13 -17.38
CA SER A 140 -3.87 -11.87 -17.59
C SER A 140 -2.99 -10.87 -18.35
N ASN A 141 -3.60 -10.19 -19.35
CA ASN A 141 -2.96 -9.07 -20.04
C ASN A 141 -3.06 -7.77 -19.22
N SER A 142 -3.75 -7.75 -18.07
CA SER A 142 -3.86 -6.58 -17.21
C SER A 142 -2.80 -6.61 -16.12
N GLY A 143 -1.98 -5.57 -16.03
CA GLY A 143 -1.12 -5.31 -14.88
C GLY A 143 -1.96 -4.86 -13.68
N GLY A 144 -1.60 -5.31 -12.46
CA GLY A 144 -2.19 -4.80 -11.22
C GLY A 144 -1.57 -3.47 -10.79
N LEU A 145 -1.87 -3.04 -9.56
CA LEU A 145 -1.36 -1.79 -9.00
C LEU A 145 0.18 -1.72 -8.98
N LEU A 146 0.88 -2.86 -8.86
CA LEU A 146 2.35 -2.91 -8.91
C LEU A 146 2.94 -2.35 -10.20
N THR A 147 2.18 -2.27 -11.30
CA THR A 147 2.63 -1.65 -12.55
C THR A 147 2.67 -0.12 -12.48
N LEU A 148 2.11 0.47 -11.45
CA LEU A 148 2.10 1.93 -11.23
C LEU A 148 3.31 2.40 -10.43
N ASN A 149 4.24 1.50 -10.09
CA ASN A 149 5.43 1.84 -9.31
C ASN A 149 6.19 3.02 -9.93
N GLY A 150 6.48 4.03 -9.12
CA GLY A 150 7.20 5.23 -9.51
C GLY A 150 6.38 6.28 -10.27
N ASN A 151 5.19 5.93 -10.78
CA ASN A 151 4.34 6.89 -11.48
C ASN A 151 2.84 6.56 -11.34
N VAL A 152 2.20 7.19 -10.40
CA VAL A 152 0.75 7.15 -10.21
C VAL A 152 0.15 8.44 -10.76
N ALA A 153 -0.27 8.45 -12.02
CA ALA A 153 -0.86 9.62 -12.67
C ALA A 153 0.01 10.89 -12.61
N GLY A 154 1.33 10.74 -12.68
CA GLY A 154 2.31 11.84 -12.57
C GLY A 154 2.87 12.04 -11.17
N TYR A 155 2.26 11.44 -10.15
CA TYR A 155 2.79 11.48 -8.79
C TYR A 155 3.84 10.38 -8.59
N ARG A 156 4.95 10.73 -7.93
CA ARG A 156 5.96 9.76 -7.51
C ARG A 156 5.47 9.05 -6.26
N LEU A 157 5.18 7.75 -6.38
CA LEU A 157 4.84 6.88 -5.28
C LEU A 157 5.48 5.52 -5.53
N LYS A 158 6.24 5.00 -4.57
CA LYS A 158 6.77 3.64 -4.64
C LYS A 158 5.63 2.67 -4.34
N VAL A 159 5.19 1.94 -5.37
CA VAL A 159 4.15 0.91 -5.27
C VAL A 159 4.82 -0.44 -5.38
N CYS A 160 4.83 -1.23 -4.31
CA CYS A 160 5.54 -2.49 -4.26
C CYS A 160 4.83 -3.55 -3.42
N SER A 161 5.22 -4.82 -3.59
CA SER A 161 4.89 -5.87 -2.64
C SER A 161 5.74 -5.70 -1.38
N PRO A 162 5.19 -5.90 -0.17
CA PRO A 162 5.96 -5.86 1.07
C PRO A 162 6.94 -7.05 1.08
N ARG A 163 8.22 -6.77 0.93
CA ARG A 163 9.28 -7.78 1.01
C ARG A 163 10.28 -7.39 2.08
N ALA A 164 10.86 -8.39 2.76
CA ALA A 164 11.90 -8.14 3.73
C ALA A 164 13.08 -7.39 3.11
N ARG A 165 13.60 -6.40 3.83
CA ARG A 165 14.62 -5.47 3.34
C ARG A 165 15.90 -6.16 2.89
N GLN A 166 16.28 -7.24 3.57
CA GLN A 166 17.47 -8.02 3.25
C GLN A 166 17.39 -8.66 1.84
N LEU A 167 16.21 -9.14 1.43
CA LEU A 167 15.98 -9.71 0.09
C LEU A 167 15.94 -8.64 -1.01
N ARG A 168 15.55 -7.40 -0.69
CA ARG A 168 15.59 -6.28 -1.64
C ARG A 168 17.02 -5.92 -2.02
N ILE A 169 17.95 -5.98 -1.07
CA ILE A 169 19.38 -5.70 -1.30
C ILE A 169 20.00 -6.79 -2.18
N GLU A 170 19.65 -8.06 -1.94
CA GLU A 170 20.13 -9.20 -2.73
C GLU A 170 19.60 -9.20 -4.18
N GLU A 171 18.40 -8.67 -4.41
CA GLU A 171 17.80 -8.51 -5.75
C GLU A 171 18.31 -7.24 -6.48
N GLY A 172 19.23 -6.46 -5.91
CA GLY A 172 19.74 -5.23 -6.51
C GLY A 172 18.72 -4.08 -6.55
N MET A 173 17.66 -4.18 -5.79
CA MET A 173 16.71 -3.10 -5.54
C MET A 173 17.33 -2.17 -4.50
N GLU A 174 18.13 -1.21 -4.95
CA GLU A 174 18.69 -0.19 -4.07
C GLU A 174 17.57 0.59 -3.37
N ASP A 175 17.61 0.63 -2.04
CA ASP A 175 16.78 1.49 -1.21
C ASP A 175 17.31 2.94 -1.30
N GLU A 176 17.29 3.54 -2.48
CA GLU A 176 17.50 4.96 -2.60
C GLU A 176 16.17 5.71 -2.58
N PRO A 177 15.86 6.40 -1.47
CA PRO A 177 15.00 7.56 -1.56
C PRO A 177 15.85 8.75 -2.00
N ASP A 178 16.26 8.80 -3.25
CA ASP A 178 16.77 10.05 -3.82
C ASP A 178 15.58 10.96 -4.13
N PHE A 179 15.13 11.66 -3.11
CA PHE A 179 14.24 12.80 -3.29
C PHE A 179 15.13 14.04 -3.43
N PRO A 180 15.24 14.61 -4.64
CA PRO A 180 15.87 15.92 -4.73
C PRO A 180 15.08 16.90 -3.87
N SER A 181 15.79 17.50 -2.91
CA SER A 181 15.34 18.65 -2.14
C SER A 181 14.71 19.67 -3.08
N GLY A 182 13.41 20.00 -2.82
CA GLY A 182 12.65 20.94 -3.60
C GLY A 182 13.32 22.31 -3.68
N GLN A 183 13.26 22.88 -4.85
CA GLN A 183 13.25 24.33 -5.09
C GLN A 183 11.81 24.76 -5.33
#